data_943f3b81b629600271f04f2c0bcad1b3
#
_entry.id   943f3b81b629600271f04f2c0bcad1b3
#
_cell.length_a   1.000
_cell.length_b   1.000
_cell.length_c   1.000
_cell.angle_alpha   90.00
_cell.angle_beta   90.00
_cell.angle_gamma   90.00
#
_symmetry.space_group_name_H-M   'P 1'
#
loop_
_entity.id
_entity.type
_entity.pdbx_description
1 polymer ?
#
loop_
_entity_poly.entity_id
_entity_poly.type
_entity_poly.pdbx_seq_one_letter_code
_entity_poly.pdbx_strand_id
1 'polypeptide(L)'
;KFELQEFHPFLSPAFEILRKNKENNVFWDWIEGEELRRENLDFLKLWKLPVLLDHTPASDIYCNLLTSYSYFLKKLGYRGLILILDEVETLFPIWFLGKKELGFHFYKGLISVAKNDRRCLELDLKELRSFEFVGVGKLDKYNFVHSGVRPLPYLYSEPSYLFLVLSLTPSPSFYYKKIKELINKEEVIKLSRISEKDYREMFEEVVNLYRKAYSPENFDSKKIEKIYEELKEKMEDGIRIFLRTAVERLDILRFYNE
;
A
#
# COMPACT_ATOMS: atom_id res chain seq x y z
N LYS A 1 15.76 -29.03 -4.10
CA LYS A 1 15.17 -28.63 -5.40
C LYS A 1 13.70 -28.35 -5.13
N PHE A 2 13.29 -27.11 -5.14
CA PHE A 2 11.87 -26.77 -5.16
C PHE A 2 11.36 -27.11 -6.56
N GLU A 3 10.36 -27.96 -6.66
CA GLU A 3 9.61 -28.16 -7.90
C GLU A 3 8.70 -26.93 -8.05
N LEU A 4 9.28 -25.86 -8.60
CA LEU A 4 8.62 -24.55 -8.78
C LEU A 4 7.35 -24.62 -9.63
N GLN A 5 7.18 -25.66 -10.45
CA GLN A 5 6.05 -25.79 -11.38
C GLN A 5 4.70 -26.01 -10.72
N GLU A 6 4.66 -26.54 -9.50
CA GLU A 6 3.40 -26.80 -8.78
C GLU A 6 3.16 -25.82 -7.62
N PHE A 7 4.12 -24.92 -7.37
CA PHE A 7 4.12 -24.11 -6.17
C PHE A 7 2.98 -23.08 -6.13
N HIS A 8 2.78 -22.33 -7.23
CA HIS A 8 1.80 -21.24 -7.23
C HIS A 8 1.35 -20.86 -8.64
N PRO A 9 0.04 -20.65 -8.88
CA PRO A 9 -0.48 -20.40 -10.23
C PRO A 9 0.04 -19.12 -10.90
N PHE A 10 0.53 -18.15 -10.15
CA PHE A 10 1.12 -16.90 -10.66
C PHE A 10 2.65 -16.91 -10.57
N LEU A 11 3.20 -17.29 -9.40
CA LEU A 11 4.64 -17.20 -9.17
C LEU A 11 5.43 -18.25 -9.94
N SER A 12 4.89 -19.47 -10.08
CA SER A 12 5.62 -20.56 -10.75
C SER A 12 5.88 -20.25 -12.23
N PRO A 13 4.88 -19.81 -13.05
CA PRO A 13 5.14 -19.37 -14.41
C PRO A 13 6.08 -18.16 -14.47
N ALA A 14 5.92 -17.20 -13.57
CA ALA A 14 6.78 -16.02 -13.53
C ALA A 14 8.26 -16.40 -13.30
N PHE A 15 8.55 -17.25 -12.32
CA PHE A 15 9.91 -17.75 -12.09
C PHE A 15 10.47 -18.55 -13.25
N GLU A 16 9.63 -19.30 -13.95
CA GLU A 16 10.06 -20.03 -15.15
C GLU A 16 10.46 -19.10 -16.28
N ILE A 17 9.73 -18.00 -16.51
CA ILE A 17 10.08 -16.97 -17.48
C ILE A 17 11.37 -16.31 -17.09
N LEU A 18 11.51 -15.86 -15.84
CA LEU A 18 12.74 -15.22 -15.34
C LEU A 18 13.96 -16.11 -15.54
N ARG A 19 13.81 -17.42 -15.40
CA ARG A 19 14.90 -18.37 -15.63
C ARG A 19 15.28 -18.49 -17.11
N LYS A 20 14.29 -18.44 -18.02
CA LYS A 20 14.46 -18.71 -19.46
C LYS A 20 14.69 -17.45 -20.28
N ASN A 21 14.03 -16.35 -19.93
CA ASN A 21 13.98 -15.13 -20.74
C ASN A 21 13.89 -13.85 -19.87
N LYS A 22 15.03 -13.46 -19.29
CA LYS A 22 15.11 -12.31 -18.37
C LYS A 22 14.89 -10.94 -19.03
N GLU A 23 15.00 -10.85 -20.35
CA GLU A 23 14.97 -9.57 -21.10
C GLU A 23 13.62 -9.30 -21.78
N ASN A 24 12.57 -10.06 -21.45
CA ASN A 24 11.27 -9.88 -22.09
C ASN A 24 10.48 -8.72 -21.45
N ASN A 25 10.29 -7.64 -22.20
CA ASN A 25 9.59 -6.44 -21.75
C ASN A 25 8.13 -6.72 -21.38
N VAL A 26 7.42 -7.56 -22.15
CA VAL A 26 6.01 -7.93 -21.86
C VAL A 26 5.86 -8.60 -20.49
N PHE A 27 6.87 -9.37 -20.08
CA PHE A 27 6.89 -9.98 -18.77
C PHE A 27 7.07 -8.95 -17.65
N TRP A 28 7.93 -7.95 -17.88
CA TRP A 28 8.14 -6.87 -16.91
C TRP A 28 6.92 -5.97 -16.82
N ASP A 29 6.32 -5.57 -17.94
CA ASP A 29 5.06 -4.83 -17.99
C ASP A 29 3.95 -5.56 -17.19
N TRP A 30 3.87 -6.90 -17.34
CA TRP A 30 2.92 -7.72 -16.60
C TRP A 30 3.20 -7.74 -15.09
N ILE A 31 4.46 -7.84 -14.65
CA ILE A 31 4.84 -7.79 -13.22
C ILE A 31 4.54 -6.42 -12.62
N GLU A 32 4.81 -5.35 -13.35
CA GLU A 32 4.62 -3.97 -12.93
C GLU A 32 3.14 -3.56 -12.92
N GLY A 33 2.28 -4.40 -13.52
CA GLY A 33 0.85 -4.14 -13.59
C GLY A 33 0.47 -3.12 -14.66
N GLU A 34 1.35 -2.91 -15.65
CA GLU A 34 1.09 -2.03 -16.77
C GLU A 34 -0.02 -2.57 -17.68
N GLU A 35 -0.70 -1.66 -18.39
CA GLU A 35 -1.75 -2.02 -19.34
C GLU A 35 -1.19 -2.83 -20.49
N LEU A 36 -1.61 -4.09 -20.57
CA LEU A 36 -1.13 -4.99 -21.61
C LEU A 36 -1.90 -4.81 -22.92
N ARG A 37 -1.18 -4.54 -23.99
CA ARG A 37 -1.75 -4.46 -25.35
C ARG A 37 -2.25 -5.82 -25.82
N ARG A 38 -3.23 -5.83 -26.74
CA ARG A 38 -3.80 -7.08 -27.29
C ARG A 38 -2.75 -8.03 -27.88
N GLU A 39 -1.74 -7.48 -28.54
CA GLU A 39 -0.61 -8.22 -29.10
C GLU A 39 0.21 -8.99 -28.06
N ASN A 40 0.21 -8.52 -26.81
CA ASN A 40 0.94 -9.14 -25.71
C ASN A 40 0.17 -10.31 -25.06
N LEU A 41 -1.13 -10.44 -25.34
CA LEU A 41 -1.96 -11.50 -24.75
C LEU A 41 -1.52 -12.90 -25.18
N ASP A 42 -0.99 -13.06 -26.39
CA ASP A 42 -0.53 -14.36 -26.88
C ASP A 42 0.72 -14.84 -26.15
N PHE A 43 1.63 -13.92 -25.78
CA PHE A 43 2.76 -14.24 -24.91
C PHE A 43 2.27 -14.75 -23.54
N LEU A 44 1.32 -14.06 -22.92
CA LEU A 44 0.79 -14.45 -21.62
C LEU A 44 0.08 -15.80 -21.66
N LYS A 45 -0.67 -16.09 -22.74
CA LYS A 45 -1.33 -17.39 -22.97
C LYS A 45 -0.31 -18.51 -23.12
N LEU A 46 0.76 -18.27 -23.92
CA LEU A 46 1.84 -19.23 -24.14
C LEU A 46 2.48 -19.65 -22.80
N TRP A 47 2.71 -18.68 -21.92
CA TRP A 47 3.32 -18.92 -20.61
C TRP A 47 2.30 -19.22 -19.50
N LYS A 48 1.00 -19.33 -19.84
CA LYS A 48 -0.10 -19.54 -18.87
C LYS A 48 -0.14 -18.50 -17.75
N LEU A 49 0.33 -17.27 -18.04
CA LEU A 49 0.25 -16.17 -17.10
C LEU A 49 -1.20 -15.65 -17.04
N PRO A 50 -1.77 -15.46 -15.86
CA PRO A 50 -3.11 -14.91 -15.73
C PRO A 50 -3.11 -13.42 -16.05
N VAL A 51 -4.14 -12.98 -16.75
CA VAL A 51 -4.39 -11.55 -17.00
C VAL A 51 -5.39 -11.05 -15.97
N LEU A 52 -5.03 -10.00 -15.25
CA LEU A 52 -5.93 -9.28 -14.36
C LEU A 52 -6.40 -8.03 -15.09
N LEU A 53 -7.71 -7.93 -15.34
CA LEU A 53 -8.33 -6.75 -15.93
C LEU A 53 -8.81 -5.82 -14.83
N ASP A 54 -8.80 -4.52 -15.06
CA ASP A 54 -9.16 -3.46 -14.08
C ASP A 54 -10.49 -3.66 -13.36
N HIS A 55 -11.44 -4.31 -14.03
CA HIS A 55 -12.78 -4.56 -13.49
C HIS A 55 -12.91 -5.94 -12.81
N THR A 56 -11.84 -6.75 -12.80
CA THR A 56 -11.88 -8.07 -12.19
C THR A 56 -11.61 -7.98 -10.70
N PRO A 57 -12.51 -8.48 -9.83
CA PRO A 57 -12.17 -8.62 -8.43
C PRO A 57 -10.96 -9.52 -8.27
N ALA A 58 -9.97 -9.06 -7.54
CA ALA A 58 -8.69 -9.77 -7.39
C ALA A 58 -8.17 -9.75 -5.94
N SER A 59 -9.06 -9.48 -4.98
CA SER A 59 -8.69 -9.39 -3.56
C SER A 59 -8.07 -10.69 -3.05
N ASP A 60 -8.67 -11.84 -3.42
CA ASP A 60 -8.17 -13.17 -3.12
C ASP A 60 -6.80 -13.42 -3.75
N ILE A 61 -6.65 -13.06 -5.02
CA ILE A 61 -5.40 -13.23 -5.77
C ILE A 61 -4.26 -12.45 -5.13
N TYR A 62 -4.47 -11.15 -4.86
CA TYR A 62 -3.44 -10.31 -4.25
C TYR A 62 -3.07 -10.75 -2.84
N CYS A 63 -4.06 -11.10 -2.00
CA CYS A 63 -3.79 -11.62 -0.66
C CYS A 63 -3.03 -12.95 -0.71
N ASN A 64 -3.42 -13.86 -1.61
CA ASN A 64 -2.73 -15.13 -1.80
C ASN A 64 -1.30 -14.92 -2.29
N LEU A 65 -1.06 -14.03 -3.26
CA LEU A 65 0.27 -13.67 -3.74
C LEU A 65 1.16 -13.12 -2.61
N LEU A 66 0.67 -12.15 -1.83
CA LEU A 66 1.44 -11.53 -0.74
C LEU A 66 1.80 -12.54 0.34
N THR A 67 0.87 -13.43 0.71
CA THR A 67 1.13 -14.49 1.68
C THR A 67 2.04 -15.59 1.13
N SER A 68 2.00 -15.86 -0.17
CA SER A 68 2.96 -16.74 -0.85
C SER A 68 4.37 -16.15 -0.85
N TYR A 69 4.51 -14.86 -1.14
CA TYR A 69 5.79 -14.16 -1.04
C TYR A 69 6.34 -14.19 0.38
N SER A 70 5.52 -13.93 1.38
CA SER A 70 5.95 -13.96 2.78
C SER A 70 6.43 -15.35 3.20
N TYR A 71 5.72 -16.41 2.78
CA TYR A 71 6.13 -17.79 2.98
C TYR A 71 7.45 -18.11 2.27
N PHE A 72 7.60 -17.67 1.02
CA PHE A 72 8.82 -17.87 0.25
C PHE A 72 10.02 -17.16 0.89
N LEU A 73 9.86 -15.90 1.32
CA LEU A 73 10.90 -15.16 2.06
C LEU A 73 11.29 -15.89 3.34
N LYS A 74 10.32 -16.45 4.07
CA LYS A 74 10.61 -17.28 5.24
C LYS A 74 11.47 -18.51 4.90
N LYS A 75 11.21 -19.17 3.77
CA LYS A 75 12.02 -20.30 3.30
C LYS A 75 13.43 -19.90 2.87
N LEU A 76 13.63 -18.66 2.46
CA LEU A 76 14.93 -18.07 2.15
C LEU A 76 15.71 -17.60 3.39
N GLY A 77 15.15 -17.75 4.61
CA GLY A 77 15.80 -17.37 5.86
C GLY A 77 15.41 -15.98 6.41
N TYR A 78 14.54 -15.24 5.72
CA TYR A 78 13.98 -13.99 6.24
C TYR A 78 12.94 -14.25 7.33
N ARG A 79 12.56 -13.23 8.09
CA ARG A 79 11.53 -13.36 9.14
C ARG A 79 10.11 -13.35 8.59
N GLY A 80 9.90 -12.79 7.41
CA GLY A 80 8.62 -12.63 6.74
C GLY A 80 8.62 -11.40 5.83
N LEU A 81 7.43 -10.90 5.51
CA LEU A 81 7.18 -9.72 4.69
C LEU A 81 6.48 -8.65 5.54
N ILE A 82 6.98 -7.42 5.53
CA ILE A 82 6.26 -6.27 6.08
C ILE A 82 5.66 -5.49 4.91
N LEU A 83 4.35 -5.34 4.92
CA LEU A 83 3.62 -4.52 3.96
C LEU A 83 3.12 -3.26 4.67
N ILE A 84 3.59 -2.10 4.22
CA ILE A 84 3.18 -0.80 4.74
C ILE A 84 2.34 -0.11 3.67
N LEU A 85 1.08 0.16 3.97
CA LEU A 85 0.16 0.88 3.08
C LEU A 85 -0.16 2.23 3.73
N ASP A 86 0.31 3.29 3.09
CA ASP A 86 0.05 4.65 3.50
C ASP A 86 -1.19 5.22 2.79
N GLU A 87 -1.80 6.22 3.37
CA GLU A 87 -2.96 6.93 2.80
C GLU A 87 -4.13 5.99 2.43
N VAL A 88 -4.42 4.98 3.26
CA VAL A 88 -5.51 4.01 3.02
C VAL A 88 -6.86 4.72 2.86
N GLU A 89 -7.02 5.92 3.43
CA GLU A 89 -8.19 6.78 3.26
C GLU A 89 -8.45 7.23 1.82
N THR A 90 -7.49 7.13 0.92
CA THR A 90 -7.68 7.44 -0.52
C THR A 90 -8.74 6.55 -1.17
N LEU A 91 -9.07 5.41 -0.57
CA LEU A 91 -10.23 4.61 -0.94
C LEU A 91 -11.55 5.37 -0.76
N PHE A 92 -11.66 6.29 0.20
CA PHE A 92 -12.94 6.87 0.62
C PHE A 92 -13.53 7.88 -0.38
N PRO A 93 -12.76 8.76 -1.03
CA PRO A 93 -13.28 9.70 -2.02
C PRO A 93 -13.55 9.10 -3.40
N ILE A 94 -13.27 7.82 -3.65
CA ILE A 94 -13.58 7.19 -4.94
C ILE A 94 -15.08 7.27 -5.24
N TRP A 95 -15.47 7.83 -6.39
CA TRP A 95 -16.87 8.05 -6.76
C TRP A 95 -17.63 6.76 -7.12
N PHE A 96 -16.94 5.75 -7.63
CA PHE A 96 -17.54 4.48 -8.05
C PHE A 96 -17.72 3.52 -6.88
N LEU A 97 -18.96 3.24 -6.48
CA LEU A 97 -19.28 2.33 -5.38
C LEU A 97 -18.64 0.95 -5.55
N GLY A 98 -18.66 0.39 -6.76
CA GLY A 98 -18.04 -0.91 -7.04
C GLY A 98 -16.52 -0.93 -6.75
N LYS A 99 -15.79 0.13 -7.10
CA LYS A 99 -14.35 0.23 -6.78
C LYS A 99 -14.11 0.37 -5.27
N LYS A 100 -14.97 1.10 -4.55
CA LYS A 100 -14.89 1.17 -3.08
C LYS A 100 -15.11 -0.18 -2.42
N GLU A 101 -16.10 -0.93 -2.86
CA GLU A 101 -16.38 -2.28 -2.33
C GLU A 101 -15.20 -3.21 -2.62
N LEU A 102 -14.63 -3.20 -3.83
CA LEU A 102 -13.44 -3.99 -4.15
C LEU A 102 -12.25 -3.62 -3.24
N GLY A 103 -11.98 -2.33 -3.08
CA GLY A 103 -10.91 -1.85 -2.20
C GLY A 103 -11.15 -2.26 -0.74
N PHE A 104 -12.38 -2.13 -0.23
CA PHE A 104 -12.73 -2.58 1.11
C PHE A 104 -12.49 -4.09 1.29
N HIS A 105 -12.92 -4.91 0.33
CA HIS A 105 -12.71 -6.36 0.39
C HIS A 105 -11.24 -6.74 0.31
N PHE A 106 -10.43 -5.98 -0.42
CA PHE A 106 -8.98 -6.15 -0.43
C PHE A 106 -8.37 -5.87 0.95
N TYR A 107 -8.68 -4.73 1.58
CA TYR A 107 -8.20 -4.43 2.94
C TYR A 107 -8.71 -5.42 3.98
N LYS A 108 -9.99 -5.83 3.89
CA LYS A 108 -10.54 -6.90 4.73
C LYS A 108 -9.72 -8.17 4.60
N GLY A 109 -9.41 -8.58 3.37
CA GLY A 109 -8.58 -9.73 3.08
C GLY A 109 -7.18 -9.61 3.69
N LEU A 110 -6.49 -8.49 3.44
CA LEU A 110 -5.15 -8.24 3.98
C LEU A 110 -5.11 -8.30 5.50
N ILE A 111 -6.05 -7.64 6.18
CA ILE A 111 -6.14 -7.67 7.65
C ILE A 111 -6.37 -9.11 8.14
N SER A 112 -7.27 -9.85 7.49
CA SER A 112 -7.58 -11.22 7.87
C SER A 112 -6.39 -12.16 7.70
N VAL A 113 -5.66 -12.08 6.58
CA VAL A 113 -4.49 -12.95 6.36
C VAL A 113 -3.31 -12.55 7.26
N ALA A 114 -3.12 -11.27 7.56
CA ALA A 114 -2.11 -10.82 8.51
C ALA A 114 -2.39 -11.33 9.94
N LYS A 115 -3.67 -11.50 10.29
CA LYS A 115 -4.13 -12.09 11.56
C LYS A 115 -4.14 -13.62 11.58
N ASN A 116 -3.73 -14.28 10.52
CA ASN A 116 -3.79 -15.73 10.35
C ASN A 116 -5.21 -16.30 10.52
N ASP A 117 -6.21 -15.59 9.99
CA ASP A 117 -7.60 -16.07 10.02
C ASP A 117 -7.73 -17.33 9.18
N ARG A 118 -7.98 -18.47 9.83
CA ARG A 118 -8.08 -19.79 9.17
C ARG A 118 -9.17 -19.85 8.10
N ARG A 119 -10.21 -19.02 8.21
CA ARG A 119 -11.26 -18.92 7.19
C ARG A 119 -10.70 -18.53 5.83
N CYS A 120 -9.55 -17.85 5.81
CA CYS A 120 -8.84 -17.45 4.60
C CYS A 120 -8.12 -18.61 3.88
N LEU A 121 -7.95 -19.78 4.51
CA LEU A 121 -7.42 -20.99 3.89
C LEU A 121 -8.49 -21.77 3.13
N GLU A 122 -9.75 -21.56 3.48
CA GLU A 122 -10.87 -22.32 2.92
C GLU A 122 -11.30 -21.69 1.58
N LEU A 123 -11.54 -22.55 0.60
CA LEU A 123 -12.20 -22.18 -0.64
C LEU A 123 -13.03 -23.36 -1.13
N ASP A 124 -14.34 -23.26 -0.98
CA ASP A 124 -15.27 -24.22 -1.61
C ASP A 124 -15.91 -23.57 -2.84
N LEU A 125 -15.45 -24.01 -4.02
CA LEU A 125 -15.93 -23.49 -5.30
C LEU A 125 -17.44 -23.67 -5.51
N LYS A 126 -18.06 -24.67 -4.85
CA LYS A 126 -19.49 -24.97 -4.98
C LYS A 126 -20.35 -24.01 -4.14
N GLU A 127 -19.80 -23.45 -3.08
CA GLU A 127 -20.47 -22.51 -2.18
C GLU A 127 -20.36 -21.05 -2.62
N LEU A 128 -19.60 -20.75 -3.70
CA LEU A 128 -19.43 -19.40 -4.19
C LEU A 128 -20.72 -18.84 -4.81
N ARG A 129 -21.16 -17.67 -4.30
CA ARG A 129 -22.34 -16.97 -4.78
C ARG A 129 -21.95 -15.76 -5.62
N SER A 130 -22.79 -15.32 -6.55
CA SER A 130 -22.55 -14.12 -7.34
C SER A 130 -22.48 -12.89 -6.43
N PHE A 131 -21.54 -12.01 -6.73
CA PHE A 131 -21.39 -10.72 -6.07
C PHE A 131 -21.94 -9.63 -7.00
N GLU A 132 -23.09 -9.09 -6.65
CA GLU A 132 -23.93 -8.25 -7.55
C GLU A 132 -23.27 -6.91 -7.92
N PHE A 133 -22.39 -6.39 -7.09
CA PHE A 133 -21.82 -5.06 -7.31
C PHE A 133 -20.67 -5.01 -8.33
N VAL A 134 -20.06 -6.14 -8.68
CA VAL A 134 -18.83 -6.15 -9.49
C VAL A 134 -18.77 -7.39 -10.40
N GLY A 135 -19.48 -7.35 -11.48
CA GLY A 135 -19.32 -8.24 -12.63
C GLY A 135 -19.13 -9.72 -12.32
N VAL A 136 -17.92 -10.23 -12.52
CA VAL A 136 -17.58 -11.66 -12.37
C VAL A 136 -17.11 -12.06 -10.96
N GLY A 137 -17.22 -11.19 -9.97
CA GLY A 137 -16.85 -11.49 -8.58
C GLY A 137 -17.77 -12.51 -7.93
N LYS A 138 -17.26 -13.25 -6.98
CA LYS A 138 -18.00 -14.23 -6.20
C LYS A 138 -17.75 -14.08 -4.71
N LEU A 139 -18.80 -14.29 -3.90
CA LEU A 139 -18.74 -14.27 -2.45
C LEU A 139 -18.71 -15.71 -1.90
N ASP A 140 -17.84 -15.97 -0.92
CA ASP A 140 -17.89 -17.17 -0.12
C ASP A 140 -18.85 -17.05 1.10
N LYS A 141 -18.97 -18.10 1.87
CA LYS A 141 -19.79 -18.15 3.09
C LYS A 141 -19.34 -17.19 4.20
N TYR A 142 -18.11 -16.69 4.13
CA TYR A 142 -17.53 -15.73 5.09
C TYR A 142 -17.55 -14.28 4.57
N ASN A 143 -18.21 -14.07 3.43
CA ASN A 143 -18.28 -12.79 2.74
C ASN A 143 -16.91 -12.24 2.31
N PHE A 144 -15.99 -13.11 1.90
CA PHE A 144 -14.82 -12.72 1.13
C PHE A 144 -15.14 -12.72 -0.36
N VAL A 145 -14.62 -11.72 -1.08
CA VAL A 145 -14.84 -11.58 -2.53
C VAL A 145 -13.70 -12.25 -3.27
N HIS A 146 -14.05 -13.28 -4.03
CA HIS A 146 -13.11 -14.01 -4.86
C HIS A 146 -13.22 -13.61 -6.33
N SER A 147 -12.12 -13.78 -7.07
CA SER A 147 -12.12 -13.67 -8.52
C SER A 147 -13.07 -14.72 -9.13
N GLY A 148 -13.96 -14.27 -10.00
CA GLY A 148 -14.87 -15.17 -10.70
C GLY A 148 -14.19 -16.02 -11.77
N VAL A 149 -13.01 -15.62 -12.23
CA VAL A 149 -12.25 -16.29 -13.30
C VAL A 149 -11.29 -17.34 -12.72
N ARG A 150 -10.60 -16.99 -11.66
CA ARG A 150 -9.61 -17.88 -11.02
C ARG A 150 -9.59 -17.65 -9.52
N PRO A 151 -10.61 -18.11 -8.81
CA PRO A 151 -10.68 -17.92 -7.36
C PRO A 151 -9.56 -18.69 -6.65
N LEU A 152 -8.94 -18.03 -5.67
CA LEU A 152 -7.90 -18.59 -4.81
C LEU A 152 -8.32 -18.46 -3.34
N PRO A 153 -7.79 -19.31 -2.43
CA PRO A 153 -7.80 -19.01 -1.01
C PRO A 153 -7.10 -17.67 -0.75
N TYR A 154 -7.55 -16.89 0.22
CA TYR A 154 -6.90 -15.64 0.58
C TYR A 154 -5.51 -15.88 1.21
N LEU A 155 -5.40 -16.91 2.01
CA LEU A 155 -4.18 -17.28 2.71
C LEU A 155 -3.53 -18.50 2.02
N TYR A 156 -2.26 -18.35 1.65
CA TYR A 156 -1.50 -19.42 1.01
C TYR A 156 -1.14 -20.55 1.99
N SER A 157 -0.68 -20.16 3.19
CA SER A 157 -0.30 -21.11 4.26
C SER A 157 -0.40 -20.45 5.63
N GLU A 158 -0.58 -21.24 6.70
CA GLU A 158 -0.52 -20.78 8.09
C GLU A 158 0.84 -21.20 8.70
N PRO A 159 1.55 -20.30 9.37
CA PRO A 159 1.27 -18.85 9.51
C PRO A 159 1.58 -18.07 8.22
N SER A 160 0.92 -16.91 8.04
CA SER A 160 1.09 -16.07 6.85
C SER A 160 2.49 -15.47 6.71
N TYR A 161 3.19 -15.25 7.82
CA TYR A 161 4.45 -14.48 7.89
C TYR A 161 4.34 -13.06 7.29
N LEU A 162 3.11 -12.56 7.11
CA LEU A 162 2.82 -11.22 6.61
C LEU A 162 2.53 -10.29 7.78
N PHE A 163 3.30 -9.21 7.89
CA PHE A 163 3.06 -8.12 8.83
C PHE A 163 2.48 -6.94 8.08
N LEU A 164 1.31 -6.48 8.52
CA LEU A 164 0.59 -5.40 7.85
C LEU A 164 0.58 -4.14 8.73
N VAL A 165 0.98 -3.02 8.13
CA VAL A 165 0.85 -1.69 8.72
C VAL A 165 -0.03 -0.85 7.81
N LEU A 166 -1.12 -0.30 8.35
CA LEU A 166 -2.03 0.58 7.65
C LEU A 166 -1.96 1.98 8.27
N SER A 167 -1.62 2.98 7.47
CA SER A 167 -1.71 4.38 7.87
C SER A 167 -3.05 4.96 7.40
N LEU A 168 -3.79 5.53 8.33
CA LEU A 168 -5.14 6.07 8.10
C LEU A 168 -5.32 7.42 8.79
N THR A 169 -5.80 8.39 8.05
CA THR A 169 -6.32 9.63 8.63
C THR A 169 -7.76 9.43 9.10
N PRO A 170 -8.10 9.79 10.36
CA PRO A 170 -9.47 9.66 10.84
C PRO A 170 -10.47 10.36 9.94
N SER A 171 -11.52 9.66 9.54
CA SER A 171 -12.56 10.15 8.65
C SER A 171 -13.96 9.76 9.14
N PRO A 172 -15.01 10.58 8.94
CA PRO A 172 -16.38 10.19 9.23
C PRO A 172 -16.95 9.16 8.25
N SER A 173 -16.18 8.75 7.23
CA SER A 173 -16.65 7.87 6.17
C SER A 173 -17.10 6.49 6.69
N PHE A 174 -18.07 5.91 5.99
CA PHE A 174 -18.57 4.58 6.28
C PHE A 174 -17.47 3.50 6.20
N TYR A 175 -16.60 3.58 5.19
CA TYR A 175 -15.52 2.60 4.98
C TYR A 175 -14.42 2.71 6.03
N TYR A 176 -14.11 3.93 6.51
CA TYR A 176 -13.21 4.09 7.66
C TYR A 176 -13.72 3.33 8.88
N LYS A 177 -15.02 3.45 9.19
CA LYS A 177 -15.64 2.72 10.31
C LYS A 177 -15.56 1.21 10.11
N LYS A 178 -15.88 0.71 8.90
CA LYS A 178 -15.79 -0.71 8.55
C LYS A 178 -14.36 -1.26 8.70
N ILE A 179 -13.32 -0.54 8.22
CA ILE A 179 -11.93 -0.96 8.38
C ILE A 179 -11.54 -0.99 9.85
N LYS A 180 -11.95 0.03 10.61
CA LYS A 180 -11.67 0.11 12.04
C LYS A 180 -12.29 -1.02 12.85
N GLU A 181 -13.46 -1.53 12.45
CA GLU A 181 -14.11 -2.69 13.07
C GLU A 181 -13.34 -4.00 12.87
N LEU A 182 -12.48 -4.08 11.84
CA LEU A 182 -11.63 -5.24 11.59
C LEU A 182 -10.35 -5.28 12.43
N ILE A 183 -10.03 -4.17 13.13
CA ILE A 183 -8.79 -3.96 13.86
C ILE A 183 -9.10 -3.88 15.35
N ASN A 184 -8.35 -4.59 16.19
CA ASN A 184 -8.50 -4.50 17.66
C ASN A 184 -7.95 -3.16 18.16
N LYS A 185 -8.46 -2.68 19.27
CA LYS A 185 -8.03 -1.38 19.85
C LYS A 185 -6.54 -1.38 20.21
N GLU A 186 -6.01 -2.51 20.64
CA GLU A 186 -4.61 -2.71 21.01
C GLU A 186 -3.66 -2.66 19.81
N GLU A 187 -4.19 -2.88 18.62
CA GLU A 187 -3.44 -2.83 17.35
C GLU A 187 -3.37 -1.40 16.77
N VAL A 188 -4.06 -0.44 17.40
CA VAL A 188 -4.14 0.94 16.90
C VAL A 188 -3.14 1.84 17.62
N ILE A 189 -2.16 2.34 16.87
CA ILE A 189 -1.23 3.37 17.34
C ILE A 189 -1.78 4.73 16.90
N LYS A 190 -2.12 5.58 17.87
CA LYS A 190 -2.52 6.96 17.59
C LYS A 190 -1.29 7.86 17.63
N LEU A 191 -1.01 8.52 16.53
CA LEU A 191 0.01 9.55 16.50
C LEU A 191 -0.51 10.79 17.24
N SER A 192 0.28 11.30 18.17
CA SER A 192 0.00 12.58 18.85
C SER A 192 0.13 13.74 17.85
N ARG A 193 -0.58 14.82 18.15
CA ARG A 193 -0.31 16.07 17.43
C ARG A 193 1.12 16.52 17.73
N ILE A 194 1.77 17.06 16.71
CA ILE A 194 3.09 17.66 16.82
C ILE A 194 2.99 18.85 17.77
N SER A 195 3.86 18.92 18.78
CA SER A 195 3.90 20.02 19.72
C SER A 195 4.64 21.23 19.14
N GLU A 196 4.44 22.43 19.72
CA GLU A 196 5.22 23.63 19.34
C GLU A 196 6.72 23.40 19.50
N LYS A 197 7.13 22.63 20.52
CA LYS A 197 8.52 22.23 20.71
C LYS A 197 9.05 21.41 19.54
N ASP A 198 8.28 20.42 19.07
CA ASP A 198 8.68 19.58 17.92
C ASP A 198 8.78 20.43 16.63
N TYR A 199 7.85 21.39 16.42
CA TYR A 199 7.94 22.32 15.32
C TYR A 199 9.20 23.18 15.38
N ARG A 200 9.58 23.60 16.59
CA ARG A 200 10.83 24.37 16.80
C ARG A 200 12.06 23.53 16.45
N GLU A 201 12.15 22.32 16.96
CA GLU A 201 13.26 21.41 16.67
C GLU A 201 13.36 21.11 15.16
N MET A 202 12.24 20.86 14.49
CA MET A 202 12.22 20.67 13.03
C MET A 202 12.68 21.92 12.26
N PHE A 203 12.25 23.12 12.68
CA PHE A 203 12.68 24.36 12.06
C PHE A 203 14.19 24.56 12.20
N GLU A 204 14.74 24.34 13.38
CA GLU A 204 16.18 24.43 13.63
C GLU A 204 16.98 23.46 12.77
N GLU A 205 16.46 22.22 12.58
CA GLU A 205 17.10 21.24 11.69
C GLU A 205 17.03 21.69 10.22
N VAL A 206 15.91 22.23 9.76
CA VAL A 206 15.80 22.81 8.41
C VAL A 206 16.80 23.95 8.22
N VAL A 207 16.93 24.86 9.18
CA VAL A 207 17.92 25.95 9.14
C VAL A 207 19.34 25.40 9.06
N ASN A 208 19.65 24.37 9.85
CA ASN A 208 20.97 23.71 9.83
C ASN A 208 21.28 23.06 8.48
N LEU A 209 20.31 22.32 7.92
CA LEU A 209 20.45 21.74 6.59
C LEU A 209 20.63 22.80 5.52
N TYR A 210 19.85 23.89 5.60
CA TYR A 210 19.92 24.99 4.67
C TYR A 210 21.28 25.72 4.73
N ARG A 211 21.82 25.94 5.94
CA ARG A 211 23.17 26.49 6.14
C ARG A 211 24.24 25.60 5.53
N LYS A 212 24.16 24.30 5.73
CA LYS A 212 25.11 23.33 5.14
C LYS A 212 25.06 23.33 3.62
N ALA A 213 23.85 23.46 3.04
CA ALA A 213 23.67 23.39 1.59
C ALA A 213 24.13 24.68 0.87
N TYR A 214 23.90 25.84 1.46
CA TYR A 214 24.04 27.11 0.78
C TYR A 214 25.02 28.10 1.41
N SER A 215 25.50 27.86 2.65
CA SER A 215 26.41 28.73 3.41
C SER A 215 26.06 30.23 3.33
N PRO A 216 24.81 30.65 3.62
CA PRO A 216 24.35 32.03 3.41
C PRO A 216 24.96 32.98 4.40
N GLU A 217 25.46 34.14 3.92
CA GLU A 217 26.09 35.15 4.75
C GLU A 217 25.10 35.89 5.66
N ASN A 218 23.82 35.96 5.27
CA ASN A 218 22.78 36.78 5.89
C ASN A 218 21.96 36.10 7.00
N PHE A 219 22.36 34.90 7.42
CA PHE A 219 21.60 34.10 8.39
C PHE A 219 21.98 34.43 9.82
N ASP A 220 21.68 35.70 10.26
CA ASP A 220 21.80 36.01 11.67
C ASP A 220 20.67 35.41 12.51
N SER A 221 20.94 35.24 13.80
CA SER A 221 19.99 34.58 14.71
C SER A 221 18.69 35.34 14.89
N LYS A 222 18.72 36.68 14.78
CA LYS A 222 17.52 37.53 14.95
C LYS A 222 16.57 37.38 13.77
N LYS A 223 17.09 37.32 12.55
CA LYS A 223 16.29 37.09 11.34
C LYS A 223 15.68 35.70 11.31
N ILE A 224 16.45 34.69 11.69
CA ILE A 224 15.95 33.33 11.82
C ILE A 224 14.82 33.21 12.85
N GLU A 225 14.99 33.86 14.01
CA GLU A 225 13.95 33.90 15.05
C GLU A 225 12.67 34.58 14.56
N LYS A 226 12.81 35.70 13.83
CA LYS A 226 11.66 36.41 13.24
C LYS A 226 10.88 35.47 12.27
N ILE A 227 11.59 34.73 11.42
CA ILE A 227 10.97 33.77 10.53
C ILE A 227 10.19 32.73 11.35
N TYR A 228 10.78 32.19 12.41
CA TYR A 228 10.08 31.20 13.25
C TYR A 228 8.80 31.75 13.87
N GLU A 229 8.83 32.98 14.40
CA GLU A 229 7.63 33.65 14.94
C GLU A 229 6.52 33.80 13.87
N GLU A 230 6.86 34.16 12.64
CA GLU A 230 5.91 34.23 11.52
C GLU A 230 5.33 32.83 11.16
N LEU A 231 6.12 31.76 11.33
CA LEU A 231 5.69 30.40 11.04
C LEU A 231 4.76 29.79 12.08
N LYS A 232 4.67 30.37 13.29
CA LYS A 232 3.77 29.86 14.34
C LYS A 232 2.31 29.81 13.89
N GLU A 233 1.87 30.79 13.12
CA GLU A 233 0.52 30.81 12.55
C GLU A 233 0.26 29.65 11.55
N LYS A 234 1.33 29.08 10.98
CA LYS A 234 1.27 27.97 10.01
C LYS A 234 1.28 26.58 10.64
N MET A 235 1.48 26.47 11.96
CA MET A 235 1.45 25.19 12.66
C MET A 235 0.06 24.53 12.60
N GLU A 236 -1.01 25.33 12.58
CA GLU A 236 -2.38 24.81 12.44
C GLU A 236 -2.66 24.23 11.05
N ASP A 237 -1.98 24.74 10.02
CA ASP A 237 -2.09 24.29 8.64
C ASP A 237 -1.39 22.93 8.38
N GLY A 238 -0.62 22.45 9.36
CA GLY A 238 0.07 21.16 9.35
C GLY A 238 1.52 21.23 8.91
N ILE A 239 2.26 20.14 9.19
CA ILE A 239 3.70 20.05 9.04
C ILE A 239 4.21 20.34 7.61
N ARG A 240 3.51 19.88 6.57
CA ARG A 240 3.94 20.12 5.18
C ARG A 240 3.93 21.59 4.83
N ILE A 241 2.89 22.32 5.22
CA ILE A 241 2.76 23.74 4.96
C ILE A 241 3.81 24.51 5.78
N PHE A 242 3.97 24.14 7.05
CA PHE A 242 4.99 24.74 7.91
C PHE A 242 6.40 24.59 7.30
N LEU A 243 6.82 23.37 6.95
CA LEU A 243 8.16 23.12 6.39
C LEU A 243 8.36 23.81 5.04
N ARG A 244 7.36 23.76 4.16
CA ARG A 244 7.42 24.45 2.87
C ARG A 244 7.60 25.96 3.06
N THR A 245 6.77 26.56 3.90
CA THR A 245 6.86 28.02 4.18
C THR A 245 8.18 28.36 4.85
N ALA A 246 8.73 27.49 5.72
CA ALA A 246 10.05 27.69 6.30
C ALA A 246 11.13 27.78 5.22
N VAL A 247 11.16 26.84 4.27
CA VAL A 247 12.13 26.87 3.16
C VAL A 247 11.93 28.12 2.29
N GLU A 248 10.68 28.47 1.94
CA GLU A 248 10.36 29.67 1.16
C GLU A 248 10.85 30.96 1.86
N ARG A 249 10.69 31.07 3.18
CA ARG A 249 11.20 32.24 3.95
C ARG A 249 12.72 32.27 4.03
N LEU A 250 13.37 31.13 4.16
CA LEU A 250 14.82 31.03 4.13
C LEU A 250 15.39 31.40 2.75
N ASP A 251 14.70 31.04 1.66
CA ASP A 251 15.06 31.47 0.30
C ASP A 251 14.93 33.01 0.15
N ILE A 252 13.83 33.61 0.63
CA ILE A 252 13.63 35.07 0.61
C ILE A 252 14.76 35.75 1.38
N LEU A 253 15.07 35.30 2.59
CA LEU A 253 16.17 35.85 3.38
C LEU A 253 17.52 35.76 2.66
N ARG A 254 17.78 34.62 1.99
CA ARG A 254 19.02 34.40 1.26
C ARG A 254 19.16 35.32 0.04
N PHE A 255 18.10 35.46 -0.76
CA PHE A 255 18.16 36.18 -2.03
C PHE A 255 17.92 37.67 -1.90
N TYR A 256 17.09 38.11 -0.96
CA TYR A 256 16.62 39.50 -0.85
C TYR A 256 17.04 40.16 0.44
N ASN A 257 17.62 39.44 1.39
CA ASN A 257 18.06 39.94 2.69
C ASN A 257 16.92 40.52 3.55
N GLU A 258 15.68 40.12 3.32
CA GLU A 258 14.46 40.54 3.99
C GLU A 258 14.02 39.61 5.14
#